data_3dd1512bd31f75740febaa0eec68ee13
#
_entry.id   3dd1512bd31f75740febaa0eec68ee13
#
_cell.length_a   1.000
_cell.length_b   1.000
_cell.length_c   1.000
_cell.angle_alpha   90.00
_cell.angle_beta   90.00
_cell.angle_gamma   90.00
#
_symmetry.space_group_name_H-M   'P 1'
#
loop_
_entity.id
_entity.type
_entity.pdbx_description
1 polymer ?
#
loop_
_entity_poly.entity_id
_entity_poly.type
_entity_poly.pdbx_seq_one_letter_code
_entity_poly.pdbx_strand_id
1 'polypeptide(L)'
;MLKMFMWSAALVAAGLAHSQTAAQTATLAAMPASPAKKELVAKLLKLQQPGIENMARQLVEQPARQMLQQAGPALQRLPVERRDAVARDIEADVRKYFEESAPIVASRAVNLAPSTIGVLLEERMTEDELREVIAILESPVNRKFQGMAGDMQRAIGEKLIAETRGEIEGKVRALDQVVARRLGITPPAAAASGARPAAPPKKP
;
A
#
# COMPACT_ATOMS: atom_id res chain seq x y z
N MET A 1 13.46 -34.37 -32.81
CA MET A 1 12.48 -34.77 -33.84
C MET A 1 11.58 -33.58 -34.08
N LEU A 2 11.90 -32.73 -34.87
CA LEU A 2 11.84 -32.30 -36.25
C LEU A 2 10.55 -32.78 -36.97
N LYS A 3 9.58 -31.86 -37.22
CA LYS A 3 8.70 -31.89 -38.37
C LYS A 3 8.31 -30.47 -38.77
N MET A 4 8.99 -30.01 -39.82
CA MET A 4 8.60 -28.95 -40.73
C MET A 4 7.27 -29.31 -41.42
N PHE A 5 6.40 -28.32 -41.60
CA PHE A 5 5.43 -28.31 -42.69
C PHE A 5 5.49 -26.95 -43.41
N MET A 6 6.14 -26.99 -44.55
CA MET A 6 6.00 -26.00 -45.61
C MET A 6 4.65 -26.24 -46.32
N TRP A 7 3.93 -25.17 -46.58
CA TRP A 7 2.99 -25.12 -47.70
C TRP A 7 3.19 -23.81 -48.48
N SER A 8 3.49 -24.00 -49.73
CA SER A 8 3.73 -22.97 -50.77
C SER A 8 2.45 -22.64 -51.51
N ALA A 9 2.37 -21.39 -51.95
CA ALA A 9 1.85 -20.84 -53.21
C ALA A 9 0.34 -20.82 -53.48
N ALA A 10 -0.16 -19.62 -53.71
CA ALA A 10 -0.65 -19.23 -55.03
C ALA A 10 -0.97 -17.72 -55.05
N LEU A 11 -0.36 -17.02 -56.02
CA LEU A 11 -0.67 -15.63 -56.43
C LEU A 11 -2.07 -15.59 -57.06
N VAL A 12 -2.91 -14.63 -56.64
CA VAL A 12 -3.92 -14.01 -57.53
C VAL A 12 -3.85 -12.51 -57.31
N ALA A 13 -3.36 -11.80 -58.34
CA ALA A 13 -3.41 -10.37 -58.49
C ALA A 13 -4.84 -9.96 -58.88
N ALA A 14 -5.52 -9.18 -58.07
CA ALA A 14 -6.67 -8.38 -58.45
C ALA A 14 -6.52 -7.00 -57.80
N GLY A 15 -6.21 -6.01 -58.61
CA GLY A 15 -6.13 -4.63 -58.23
C GLY A 15 -7.50 -4.10 -57.85
N LEU A 16 -7.62 -3.56 -56.65
CA LEU A 16 -8.62 -2.58 -56.28
C LEU A 16 -7.93 -1.45 -55.56
N ALA A 17 -7.99 -0.28 -56.19
CA ALA A 17 -7.55 0.98 -55.61
C ALA A 17 -8.26 1.21 -54.31
N HIS A 18 -7.62 0.90 -53.18
CA HIS A 18 -8.04 1.35 -51.88
C HIS A 18 -7.36 2.69 -51.62
N SER A 19 -8.16 3.71 -51.62
CA SER A 19 -7.81 5.02 -51.12
C SER A 19 -7.25 4.83 -49.73
N GLN A 20 -5.93 4.97 -49.62
CA GLN A 20 -5.26 5.07 -48.31
C GLN A 20 -5.72 6.39 -47.67
N THR A 21 -6.80 6.27 -46.87
CA THR A 21 -6.99 7.23 -45.81
C THR A 21 -5.85 6.98 -44.83
N ALA A 22 -4.75 7.68 -45.07
CA ALA A 22 -3.69 7.80 -44.09
C ALA A 22 -4.34 8.29 -42.82
N ALA A 23 -4.59 7.37 -41.89
CA ALA A 23 -4.79 7.74 -40.50
C ALA A 23 -3.53 8.52 -40.12
N GLN A 24 -3.65 9.82 -40.18
CA GLN A 24 -2.71 10.73 -39.55
C GLN A 24 -2.75 10.42 -38.06
N THR A 25 -1.92 9.50 -37.62
CA THR A 25 -1.37 9.57 -36.27
C THR A 25 -0.59 10.88 -36.24
N ALA A 26 -1.35 11.96 -36.05
CA ALA A 26 -0.76 13.22 -35.66
C ALA A 26 -0.01 12.91 -34.35
N THR A 27 1.31 12.81 -34.45
CA THR A 27 2.19 13.05 -33.34
C THR A 27 1.76 14.42 -32.82
N LEU A 28 0.95 14.43 -31.77
CA LEU A 28 0.64 15.63 -31.00
C LEU A 28 1.97 16.06 -30.42
N ALA A 29 2.75 16.78 -31.23
CA ALA A 29 3.82 17.60 -30.69
C ALA A 29 3.15 18.39 -29.57
N ALA A 30 3.66 18.20 -28.35
CA ALA A 30 3.08 18.75 -27.14
C ALA A 30 2.93 20.27 -27.31
N MET A 31 1.76 20.70 -27.78
CA MET A 31 1.43 22.12 -27.77
C MET A 31 1.44 22.55 -26.29
N PRO A 32 2.05 23.69 -25.98
CA PRO A 32 2.03 24.17 -24.61
C PRO A 32 0.58 24.21 -24.11
N ALA A 33 0.35 23.69 -22.91
CA ALA A 33 -0.98 23.60 -22.33
C ALA A 33 -1.62 24.99 -22.30
N SER A 34 -2.91 25.07 -22.70
CA SER A 34 -3.67 26.32 -22.67
C SER A 34 -3.71 26.91 -21.27
N PRO A 35 -3.88 28.22 -21.10
CA PRO A 35 -4.10 28.80 -19.78
C PRO A 35 -5.22 28.13 -19.01
N ALA A 36 -6.35 27.82 -19.68
CA ALA A 36 -7.49 27.11 -19.09
C ALA A 36 -7.09 25.71 -18.59
N LYS A 37 -6.30 24.96 -19.35
CA LYS A 37 -5.81 23.65 -18.95
C LYS A 37 -4.93 23.73 -17.70
N LYS A 38 -4.05 24.72 -17.65
CA LYS A 38 -3.17 24.95 -16.46
C LYS A 38 -3.97 25.27 -15.21
N GLU A 39 -5.03 26.06 -15.33
CA GLU A 39 -5.94 26.37 -14.21
C GLU A 39 -6.66 25.11 -13.70
N LEU A 40 -7.13 24.25 -14.61
CA LEU A 40 -7.76 22.97 -14.26
C LEU A 40 -6.76 22.05 -13.55
N VAL A 41 -5.53 21.95 -14.05
CA VAL A 41 -4.46 21.18 -13.41
C VAL A 41 -4.15 21.74 -12.02
N ALA A 42 -4.00 23.05 -11.86
CA ALA A 42 -3.77 23.68 -10.56
C ALA A 42 -4.91 23.38 -9.56
N LYS A 43 -6.17 23.46 -10.02
CA LYS A 43 -7.34 23.10 -9.22
C LYS A 43 -7.31 21.63 -8.81
N LEU A 44 -7.00 20.71 -9.73
CA LEU A 44 -6.91 19.30 -9.46
C LEU A 44 -5.81 18.99 -8.44
N LEU A 45 -4.62 19.58 -8.59
CA LEU A 45 -3.51 19.44 -7.63
C LEU A 45 -3.91 19.92 -6.23
N LYS A 46 -4.66 21.02 -6.13
CA LYS A 46 -5.18 21.53 -4.85
C LYS A 46 -6.15 20.53 -4.21
N LEU A 47 -7.02 19.90 -4.97
CA LEU A 47 -7.94 18.86 -4.48
C LEU A 47 -7.19 17.61 -4.02
N GLN A 48 -6.06 17.29 -4.67
CA GLN A 48 -5.21 16.14 -4.34
C GLN A 48 -4.14 16.44 -3.30
N GLN A 49 -4.02 17.68 -2.84
CA GLN A 49 -3.00 18.09 -1.87
C GLN A 49 -2.95 17.19 -0.62
N PRO A 50 -4.08 16.82 0.04
CA PRO A 50 -4.04 15.93 1.19
C PRO A 50 -3.43 14.54 0.88
N GLY A 51 -3.68 14.02 -0.32
CA GLY A 51 -3.08 12.77 -0.78
C GLY A 51 -1.57 12.88 -0.99
N ILE A 52 -1.12 13.98 -1.60
CA ILE A 52 0.31 14.30 -1.79
C ILE A 52 1.04 14.41 -0.45
N GLU A 53 0.44 15.13 0.50
CA GLU A 53 1.00 15.28 1.86
C GLU A 53 1.05 13.95 2.61
N ASN A 54 0.01 13.10 2.48
CA ASN A 54 0.01 11.77 3.08
C ASN A 54 1.11 10.86 2.52
N MET A 55 1.29 10.87 1.20
CA MET A 55 2.39 10.13 0.55
C MET A 55 3.75 10.62 1.10
N ALA A 56 3.93 11.92 1.23
CA ALA A 56 5.15 12.51 1.77
C ALA A 56 5.41 12.07 3.22
N ARG A 57 4.37 12.05 4.06
CA ARG A 57 4.46 11.56 5.46
C ARG A 57 4.88 10.10 5.53
N GLN A 58 4.35 9.24 4.65
CA GLN A 58 4.74 7.81 4.60
C GLN A 58 6.24 7.63 4.31
N LEU A 59 6.85 8.51 3.50
CA LEU A 59 8.29 8.48 3.25
C LEU A 59 9.11 8.79 4.52
N VAL A 60 8.61 9.67 5.38
CA VAL A 60 9.24 9.99 6.67
C VAL A 60 9.04 8.85 7.69
N GLU A 61 7.89 8.17 7.65
CA GLU A 61 7.60 7.07 8.58
C GLU A 61 8.48 5.84 8.36
N GLN A 62 8.85 5.54 7.14
CA GLN A 62 9.54 4.30 6.80
C GLN A 62 10.88 4.12 7.53
N PRO A 63 11.83 5.09 7.54
CA PRO A 63 13.08 4.96 8.29
C PRO A 63 12.86 4.86 9.79
N ALA A 64 11.89 5.60 10.35
CA ALA A 64 11.58 5.53 11.77
C ALA A 64 11.04 4.15 12.19
N ARG A 65 10.18 3.55 11.39
CA ARG A 65 9.71 2.17 11.62
C ARG A 65 10.87 1.17 11.59
N GLN A 66 11.81 1.32 10.66
CA GLN A 66 13.00 0.45 10.60
C GLN A 66 13.87 0.61 11.85
N MET A 67 14.08 1.85 12.32
CA MET A 67 14.83 2.10 13.55
C MET A 67 14.17 1.47 14.78
N LEU A 68 12.84 1.59 14.92
CA LEU A 68 12.09 0.96 16.01
C LEU A 68 12.20 -0.58 15.97
N GLN A 69 12.12 -1.18 14.78
CA GLN A 69 12.30 -2.62 14.62
C GLN A 69 13.70 -3.08 15.03
N GLN A 70 14.73 -2.30 14.72
CA GLN A 70 16.12 -2.60 15.10
C GLN A 70 16.37 -2.35 16.59
N ALA A 71 15.70 -1.38 17.20
CA ALA A 71 15.82 -1.07 18.63
C ALA A 71 15.25 -2.20 19.53
N GLY A 72 14.24 -2.92 19.08
CA GLY A 72 13.61 -3.98 19.86
C GLY A 72 14.59 -5.02 20.43
N PRO A 73 15.41 -5.71 19.61
CA PRO A 73 16.43 -6.64 20.08
C PRO A 73 17.50 -5.98 20.96
N ALA A 74 17.83 -4.71 20.71
CA ALA A 74 18.80 -3.98 21.53
C ALA A 74 18.24 -3.68 22.93
N LEU A 75 16.97 -3.28 23.03
CA LEU A 75 16.26 -3.06 24.29
C LEU A 75 16.25 -4.34 25.15
N GLN A 76 16.06 -5.51 24.55
CA GLN A 76 16.06 -6.79 25.28
C GLN A 76 17.41 -7.13 25.94
N ARG A 77 18.51 -6.56 25.46
CA ARG A 77 19.87 -6.74 26.03
C ARG A 77 20.17 -5.81 27.20
N LEU A 78 19.33 -4.79 27.43
CA LEU A 78 19.48 -3.88 28.56
C LEU A 78 19.03 -4.53 29.86
N PRO A 79 19.55 -4.09 31.03
CA PRO A 79 18.99 -4.42 32.33
C PRO A 79 17.49 -4.09 32.39
N VAL A 80 16.70 -4.96 33.04
CA VAL A 80 15.21 -4.84 33.05
C VAL A 80 14.77 -3.46 33.55
N GLU A 81 15.45 -2.92 34.56
CA GLU A 81 15.15 -1.64 35.21
C GLU A 81 15.30 -0.45 34.27
N ARG A 82 16.04 -0.59 33.16
CA ARG A 82 16.30 0.49 32.22
C ARG A 82 15.46 0.39 30.93
N ARG A 83 14.87 -0.76 30.64
CA ARG A 83 14.19 -1.02 29.37
C ARG A 83 13.06 -0.05 29.12
N ASP A 84 12.20 0.14 30.10
CA ASP A 84 11.00 0.99 29.96
C ASP A 84 11.35 2.48 29.83
N ALA A 85 12.41 2.93 30.53
CA ALA A 85 12.86 4.30 30.41
C ALA A 85 13.44 4.56 29.01
N VAL A 86 14.36 3.69 28.55
CA VAL A 86 14.97 3.83 27.23
C VAL A 86 13.94 3.66 26.10
N ALA A 87 12.95 2.77 26.25
CA ALA A 87 11.87 2.64 25.25
C ALA A 87 11.06 3.95 25.12
N ARG A 88 10.68 4.57 26.25
CA ARG A 88 9.99 5.87 26.23
C ARG A 88 10.83 6.99 25.62
N ASP A 89 12.12 7.01 25.89
CA ASP A 89 13.03 8.01 25.31
C ASP A 89 13.10 7.83 23.78
N ILE A 90 13.25 6.59 23.29
CA ILE A 90 13.23 6.29 21.84
C ILE A 90 11.91 6.70 21.20
N GLU A 91 10.77 6.42 21.85
CA GLU A 91 9.45 6.84 21.36
C GLU A 91 9.33 8.37 21.28
N ALA A 92 9.86 9.07 22.28
CA ALA A 92 9.89 10.54 22.28
C ALA A 92 10.76 11.11 21.15
N ASP A 93 11.94 10.52 20.94
CA ASP A 93 12.86 10.93 19.86
C ASP A 93 12.25 10.65 18.49
N VAL A 94 11.57 9.50 18.29
CA VAL A 94 10.85 9.19 17.06
C VAL A 94 9.71 10.16 16.83
N ARG A 95 8.96 10.51 17.85
CA ARG A 95 7.88 11.51 17.75
C ARG A 95 8.43 12.87 17.31
N LYS A 96 9.50 13.33 17.98
CA LYS A 96 10.18 14.58 17.63
C LYS A 96 10.66 14.57 16.18
N TYR A 97 11.27 13.48 15.73
CA TYR A 97 11.67 13.31 14.33
C TYR A 97 10.49 13.50 13.35
N PHE A 98 9.31 12.93 13.68
CA PHE A 98 8.12 13.11 12.85
C PHE A 98 7.61 14.55 12.84
N GLU A 99 7.53 15.17 14.00
CA GLU A 99 7.05 16.54 14.15
C GLU A 99 7.93 17.53 13.37
N GLU A 100 9.23 17.28 13.32
CA GLU A 100 10.19 18.11 12.61
C GLU A 100 10.26 17.80 11.12
N SER A 101 10.22 16.51 10.72
CA SER A 101 10.49 16.10 9.34
C SER A 101 9.25 16.09 8.45
N ALA A 102 8.08 15.71 8.98
CA ALA A 102 6.87 15.57 8.19
C ALA A 102 6.42 16.89 7.51
N PRO A 103 6.43 18.04 8.18
CA PRO A 103 6.08 19.31 7.53
C PRO A 103 7.04 19.69 6.40
N ILE A 104 8.33 19.42 6.57
CA ILE A 104 9.37 19.73 5.57
C ILE A 104 9.10 18.95 4.29
N VAL A 105 8.90 17.63 4.40
CA VAL A 105 8.71 16.76 3.24
C VAL A 105 7.35 17.00 2.59
N ALA A 106 6.29 17.24 3.38
CA ALA A 106 4.96 17.57 2.88
C ALA A 106 4.97 18.88 2.07
N SER A 107 5.57 19.95 2.62
CA SER A 107 5.70 21.23 1.89
C SER A 107 6.52 21.07 0.60
N ARG A 108 7.61 20.31 0.65
CA ARG A 108 8.42 20.05 -0.54
C ARG A 108 7.63 19.27 -1.59
N ALA A 109 6.85 18.26 -1.20
CA ALA A 109 6.03 17.46 -2.12
C ALA A 109 4.97 18.33 -2.81
N VAL A 110 4.27 19.20 -2.07
CA VAL A 110 3.28 20.14 -2.62
C VAL A 110 3.95 21.10 -3.62
N ASN A 111 5.13 21.63 -3.30
CA ASN A 111 5.86 22.54 -4.19
C ASN A 111 6.39 21.86 -5.46
N LEU A 112 6.68 20.56 -5.40
CA LEU A 112 7.12 19.77 -6.56
C LEU A 112 5.95 19.32 -7.44
N ALA A 113 4.75 19.22 -6.91
CA ALA A 113 3.58 18.67 -7.62
C ALA A 113 3.28 19.38 -8.95
N PRO A 114 3.35 20.73 -9.10
CA PRO A 114 3.10 21.37 -10.39
C PRO A 114 4.10 20.98 -11.49
N SER A 115 5.38 20.88 -11.15
CA SER A 115 6.44 20.55 -12.12
C SER A 115 6.61 19.05 -12.39
N THR A 116 5.89 18.20 -11.65
CA THR A 116 5.94 16.74 -11.82
C THR A 116 4.56 16.20 -12.21
N ILE A 117 3.64 16.10 -11.27
CA ILE A 117 2.28 15.61 -11.50
C ILE A 117 1.55 16.53 -12.48
N GLY A 118 1.73 17.87 -12.33
CA GLY A 118 1.10 18.85 -13.19
C GLY A 118 1.44 18.65 -14.66
N VAL A 119 2.73 18.46 -14.96
CA VAL A 119 3.19 18.17 -16.34
C VAL A 119 2.57 16.89 -16.89
N LEU A 120 2.53 15.82 -16.09
CA LEU A 120 1.88 14.56 -16.51
C LEU A 120 0.39 14.73 -16.81
N LEU A 121 -0.32 15.55 -16.03
CA LEU A 121 -1.73 15.84 -16.26
C LEU A 121 -1.92 16.67 -17.53
N GLU A 122 -1.05 17.67 -17.75
CA GLU A 122 -1.08 18.47 -18.96
C GLU A 122 -0.81 17.65 -20.24
N GLU A 123 0.07 16.67 -20.16
CA GLU A 123 0.42 15.81 -21.30
C GLU A 123 -0.64 14.75 -21.59
N ARG A 124 -1.27 14.20 -20.56
CA ARG A 124 -2.09 12.96 -20.69
C ARG A 124 -3.57 13.17 -20.62
N MET A 125 -4.05 14.33 -20.20
CA MET A 125 -5.49 14.61 -20.07
C MET A 125 -5.90 15.79 -20.93
N THR A 126 -7.10 15.72 -21.48
CA THR A 126 -7.77 16.85 -22.12
C THR A 126 -8.39 17.77 -21.08
N GLU A 127 -8.79 18.98 -21.47
CA GLU A 127 -9.50 19.89 -20.57
C GLU A 127 -10.83 19.31 -20.08
N ASP A 128 -11.55 18.59 -20.95
CA ASP A 128 -12.85 18.01 -20.59
C ASP A 128 -12.68 16.86 -19.58
N GLU A 129 -11.68 15.99 -19.77
CA GLU A 129 -11.34 14.96 -18.79
C GLU A 129 -10.93 15.54 -17.43
N LEU A 130 -10.16 16.64 -17.43
CA LEU A 130 -9.81 17.34 -16.18
C LEU A 130 -11.05 17.90 -15.48
N ARG A 131 -11.98 18.51 -16.22
CA ARG A 131 -13.26 19.00 -15.66
C ARG A 131 -14.08 17.86 -15.07
N GLU A 132 -14.16 16.73 -15.76
CA GLU A 132 -14.90 15.56 -15.30
C GLU A 132 -14.30 14.98 -14.00
N VAL A 133 -12.99 14.79 -13.94
CA VAL A 133 -12.31 14.33 -12.72
C VAL A 133 -12.52 15.29 -11.56
N ILE A 134 -12.41 16.61 -11.79
CA ILE A 134 -12.66 17.62 -10.77
C ILE A 134 -14.10 17.52 -10.26
N ALA A 135 -15.08 17.40 -11.17
CA ALA A 135 -16.49 17.27 -10.79
C ALA A 135 -16.75 16.02 -9.92
N ILE A 136 -16.10 14.89 -10.24
CA ILE A 136 -16.18 13.67 -9.43
C ILE A 136 -15.60 13.91 -8.04
N LEU A 137 -14.41 14.50 -7.95
CA LEU A 137 -13.73 14.75 -6.68
C LEU A 137 -14.48 15.75 -5.79
N GLU A 138 -15.09 16.78 -6.37
CA GLU A 138 -15.91 17.78 -5.68
C GLU A 138 -17.33 17.27 -5.35
N SER A 139 -17.73 16.12 -5.89
CA SER A 139 -19.07 15.56 -5.66
C SER A 139 -19.33 15.31 -4.17
N PRO A 140 -20.48 15.77 -3.63
CA PRO A 140 -20.89 15.46 -2.26
C PRO A 140 -20.99 13.95 -2.00
N VAL A 141 -21.44 13.18 -3.01
CA VAL A 141 -21.56 11.72 -2.92
C VAL A 141 -20.17 11.08 -2.80
N ASN A 142 -19.19 11.52 -3.61
CA ASN A 142 -17.83 11.04 -3.50
C ASN A 142 -17.21 11.36 -2.12
N ARG A 143 -17.39 12.60 -1.63
CA ARG A 143 -16.91 12.96 -0.28
C ARG A 143 -17.53 12.09 0.81
N LYS A 144 -18.84 11.82 0.74
CA LYS A 144 -19.53 10.92 1.67
C LYS A 144 -18.97 9.52 1.58
N PHE A 145 -18.78 8.99 0.39
CA PHE A 145 -18.21 7.65 0.17
C PHE A 145 -16.78 7.53 0.73
N GLN A 146 -15.92 8.49 0.43
CA GLN A 146 -14.55 8.52 0.98
C GLN A 146 -14.55 8.63 2.51
N GLY A 147 -15.46 9.41 3.10
CA GLY A 147 -15.63 9.51 4.55
C GLY A 147 -16.05 8.20 5.22
N MET A 148 -16.68 7.28 4.48
CA MET A 148 -17.09 5.98 4.99
C MET A 148 -15.97 4.92 4.96
N ALA A 149 -14.84 5.19 4.32
CA ALA A 149 -13.77 4.21 4.12
C ALA A 149 -13.28 3.58 5.44
N GLY A 150 -13.09 4.39 6.49
CA GLY A 150 -12.71 3.92 7.82
C GLY A 150 -13.75 3.00 8.46
N ASP A 151 -15.02 3.33 8.34
CA ASP A 151 -16.11 2.52 8.89
C ASP A 151 -16.26 1.20 8.14
N MET A 152 -16.14 1.23 6.80
CA MET A 152 -16.15 0.01 5.99
C MET A 152 -14.98 -0.92 6.36
N GLN A 153 -13.78 -0.34 6.51
CA GLN A 153 -12.60 -1.13 6.90
C GLN A 153 -12.76 -1.72 8.30
N ARG A 154 -13.29 -0.96 9.26
CA ARG A 154 -13.57 -1.45 10.62
C ARG A 154 -14.59 -2.56 10.61
N ALA A 155 -15.72 -2.36 9.93
CA ALA A 155 -16.80 -3.34 9.87
C ALA A 155 -16.35 -4.69 9.31
N ILE A 156 -15.62 -4.68 8.18
CA ILE A 156 -15.09 -5.92 7.60
C ILE A 156 -14.00 -6.53 8.49
N GLY A 157 -13.11 -5.70 9.07
CA GLY A 157 -12.01 -6.16 9.92
C GLY A 157 -12.51 -6.87 11.18
N GLU A 158 -13.47 -6.28 11.89
CA GLU A 158 -14.09 -6.89 13.10
C GLU A 158 -14.73 -8.25 12.75
N LYS A 159 -15.50 -8.30 11.67
CA LYS A 159 -16.16 -9.52 11.23
C LYS A 159 -15.15 -10.59 10.82
N LEU A 160 -14.14 -10.22 10.06
CA LEU A 160 -13.08 -11.12 9.58
C LEU A 160 -12.31 -11.72 10.77
N ILE A 161 -11.90 -10.90 11.73
CA ILE A 161 -11.21 -11.37 12.94
C ILE A 161 -12.10 -12.34 13.73
N ALA A 162 -13.37 -12.01 13.90
CA ALA A 162 -14.31 -12.89 14.63
C ALA A 162 -14.46 -14.26 13.96
N GLU A 163 -14.56 -14.30 12.64
CA GLU A 163 -14.77 -15.53 11.87
C GLU A 163 -13.50 -16.37 11.69
N THR A 164 -12.33 -15.74 11.58
CA THR A 164 -11.09 -16.46 11.25
C THR A 164 -10.18 -16.73 12.44
N ARG A 165 -10.45 -16.16 13.63
CA ARG A 165 -9.58 -16.25 14.82
C ARG A 165 -9.12 -17.68 15.10
N GLY A 166 -10.05 -18.62 15.23
CA GLY A 166 -9.71 -20.00 15.60
C GLY A 166 -8.83 -20.71 14.59
N GLU A 167 -9.11 -20.51 13.30
CA GLU A 167 -8.32 -21.10 12.22
C GLU A 167 -6.91 -20.49 12.18
N ILE A 168 -6.81 -19.18 12.25
CA ILE A 168 -5.53 -18.46 12.18
C ILE A 168 -4.67 -18.78 13.39
N GLU A 169 -5.22 -18.79 14.60
CA GLU A 169 -4.50 -19.19 15.83
C GLU A 169 -3.93 -20.61 15.71
N GLY A 170 -4.69 -21.53 15.11
CA GLY A 170 -4.19 -22.88 14.82
C GLY A 170 -2.98 -22.88 13.87
N LYS A 171 -3.05 -22.11 12.79
CA LYS A 171 -1.96 -21.97 11.82
C LYS A 171 -0.72 -21.29 12.43
N VAL A 172 -0.91 -20.25 13.25
CA VAL A 172 0.20 -19.57 13.95
C VAL A 172 0.91 -20.55 14.89
N ARG A 173 0.18 -21.32 15.71
CA ARG A 173 0.79 -22.33 16.57
C ARG A 173 1.59 -23.39 15.79
N ALA A 174 1.06 -23.84 14.65
CA ALA A 174 1.77 -24.78 13.78
C ALA A 174 3.05 -24.18 13.20
N LEU A 175 3.01 -22.90 12.79
CA LEU A 175 4.17 -22.16 12.30
C LEU A 175 5.24 -22.02 13.40
N ASP A 176 4.84 -21.62 14.62
CA ASP A 176 5.75 -21.50 15.76
C ASP A 176 6.49 -22.80 16.04
N GLN A 177 5.79 -23.94 16.00
CA GLN A 177 6.40 -25.24 16.17
C GLN A 177 7.43 -25.56 15.06
N VAL A 178 7.12 -25.20 13.81
CA VAL A 178 8.04 -25.39 12.69
C VAL A 178 9.29 -24.52 12.85
N VAL A 179 9.11 -23.25 13.20
CA VAL A 179 10.21 -22.30 13.42
C VAL A 179 11.08 -22.75 14.59
N ALA A 180 10.47 -23.11 15.73
CA ALA A 180 11.20 -23.61 16.89
C ALA A 180 12.06 -24.83 16.56
N ARG A 181 11.51 -25.81 15.83
CA ARG A 181 12.28 -26.99 15.38
C ARG A 181 13.46 -26.61 14.49
N ARG A 182 13.27 -25.67 13.56
CA ARG A 182 14.34 -25.22 12.65
C ARG A 182 15.46 -24.46 13.38
N LEU A 183 15.10 -23.74 14.44
CA LEU A 183 16.06 -23.00 15.29
C LEU A 183 16.70 -23.87 16.38
N GLY A 184 16.32 -25.16 16.49
CA GLY A 184 16.79 -26.03 17.57
C GLY A 184 16.28 -25.64 18.97
N ILE A 185 15.24 -24.84 19.04
CA ILE A 185 14.59 -24.41 20.29
C ILE A 185 13.52 -25.45 20.60
N THR A 186 13.69 -26.22 21.70
CA THR A 186 12.64 -27.11 22.18
C THR A 186 11.50 -26.23 22.76
N PRO A 187 10.27 -26.25 22.22
CA PRO A 187 9.16 -25.54 22.85
C PRO A 187 9.00 -26.06 24.29
N PRO A 188 8.70 -25.20 25.26
CA PRO A 188 8.33 -25.69 26.59
C PRO A 188 7.15 -26.64 26.40
N ALA A 189 7.29 -27.86 26.89
CA ALA A 189 6.23 -28.86 26.84
C ALA A 189 4.98 -28.20 27.41
N ALA A 190 3.94 -28.08 26.56
CA ALA A 190 2.64 -27.63 27.04
C ALA A 190 2.32 -28.53 28.22
N ALA A 191 2.24 -27.92 29.41
CA ALA A 191 1.92 -28.62 30.64
C ALA A 191 0.69 -29.50 30.36
N ALA A 192 0.93 -30.80 30.29
CA ALA A 192 -0.13 -31.78 30.17
C ALA A 192 -1.08 -31.52 31.34
N SER A 193 -2.17 -30.81 31.05
CA SER A 193 -3.23 -30.52 32.00
C SER A 193 -3.71 -31.85 32.52
N GLY A 194 -3.43 -32.09 33.82
CA GLY A 194 -3.55 -33.29 34.56
C GLY A 194 -4.87 -34.04 34.33
N ALA A 195 -4.75 -35.12 33.63
CA ALA A 195 -5.60 -36.26 33.91
C ALA A 195 -5.04 -36.95 35.17
N ARG A 196 -5.56 -36.56 36.34
CA ARG A 196 -5.37 -37.26 37.61
C ARG A 196 -5.99 -38.64 37.43
N PRO A 197 -5.24 -39.75 37.58
CA PRO A 197 -5.82 -41.08 37.54
C PRO A 197 -6.85 -41.20 38.64
N ALA A 198 -8.07 -41.58 38.31
CA ALA A 198 -9.11 -41.92 39.28
C ALA A 198 -8.63 -43.11 40.12
N ALA A 199 -8.65 -42.95 41.45
CA ALA A 199 -8.35 -44.01 42.37
C ALA A 199 -9.35 -45.18 42.22
N PRO A 200 -8.93 -46.46 42.33
CA PRO A 200 -9.83 -47.61 42.23
C PRO A 200 -10.80 -47.66 43.41
N PRO A 201 -12.04 -48.13 43.19
CA PRO A 201 -13.03 -48.23 44.28
C PRO A 201 -12.62 -49.32 45.28
N LYS A 202 -12.64 -48.96 46.57
CA LYS A 202 -12.53 -49.96 47.66
C LYS A 202 -13.79 -50.84 47.62
N LYS A 203 -13.60 -52.16 47.55
CA LYS A 203 -14.61 -53.17 47.78
C LYS A 203 -14.93 -53.31 49.29
N PRO A 204 -16.16 -53.74 49.62
CA PRO A 204 -16.68 -53.82 50.96
C PRO A 204 -15.99 -54.90 51.83
#